data_0c47d8e1ca829bef113df0233283214f
#
_entry.id   0c47d8e1ca829bef113df0233283214f
#
_cell.length_a   1.000
_cell.length_b   1.000
_cell.length_c   1.000
_cell.angle_alpha   90.00
_cell.angle_beta   90.00
_cell.angle_gamma   90.00
#
_symmetry.space_group_name_H-M   'P 1'
#
loop_
_entity.id
_entity.type
_entity.pdbx_description
1 polymer ?
#
loop_
_entity_poly.entity_id
_entity_poly.type
_entity_poly.pdbx_seq_one_letter_code
_entity_poly.pdbx_strand_id
1 'polypeptide(L)'
;LAMGVDLYTSLIEIRDNPRPGIVDALARLRIDGEAPPDIELIGMLNLLIGGGFDTTTALTAHALEWLSEHPDERTRLSRERATLLNPATEEFLRFFTPAPGDGRTISEDMELDGVSLREGERLWLSWAMANRDPKLFEDPDNVILDRKGNRHFSFGLGVHRCAGSNVARTVFKAMLTA
;
A
#
# COMPACT_ATOMS: atom_id res chain seq x y z
N LEU A 1 1.35 10.23 -21.41
CA LEU A 1 0.43 11.09 -22.19
C LEU A 1 -0.90 10.37 -22.49
N ALA A 2 -0.92 9.11 -22.99
CA ALA A 2 -2.16 8.40 -23.32
C ALA A 2 -3.08 8.22 -22.10
N MET A 3 -2.58 7.65 -21.00
CA MET A 3 -3.35 7.41 -19.78
C MET A 3 -3.99 8.69 -19.19
N GLY A 4 -3.28 9.82 -19.23
CA GLY A 4 -3.84 11.09 -18.76
C GLY A 4 -5.02 11.58 -19.62
N VAL A 5 -4.98 11.35 -20.93
CA VAL A 5 -6.08 11.67 -21.86
C VAL A 5 -7.29 10.76 -21.57
N ASP A 6 -7.05 9.46 -21.36
CA ASP A 6 -8.11 8.50 -21.05
C ASP A 6 -8.79 8.81 -19.71
N LEU A 7 -8.02 9.19 -18.67
CA LEU A 7 -8.55 9.61 -17.37
C LEU A 7 -9.37 10.89 -17.47
N TYR A 8 -8.90 11.87 -18.25
CA TYR A 8 -9.65 13.10 -18.50
C TYR A 8 -10.96 12.82 -19.22
N THR A 9 -10.92 11.99 -20.26
CA THR A 9 -12.13 11.58 -21.00
C THR A 9 -13.12 10.89 -20.07
N SER A 10 -12.66 9.98 -19.23
CA SER A 10 -13.49 9.29 -18.23
C SER A 10 -14.12 10.25 -17.22
N LEU A 11 -13.36 11.28 -16.79
CA LEU A 11 -13.87 12.30 -15.86
C LEU A 11 -14.98 13.15 -16.50
N ILE A 12 -14.84 13.53 -17.76
CA ILE A 12 -15.88 14.26 -18.50
C ILE A 12 -17.11 13.39 -18.72
N GLU A 13 -16.91 12.16 -19.20
CA GLU A 13 -18.02 11.21 -19.45
C GLU A 13 -18.86 10.95 -18.20
N ILE A 14 -18.23 10.80 -17.02
CA ILE A 14 -18.96 10.53 -15.77
C ILE A 14 -19.74 11.77 -15.27
N ARG A 15 -19.29 12.98 -15.59
CA ARG A 15 -20.02 14.21 -15.30
C ARG A 15 -21.29 14.33 -16.12
N ASP A 16 -21.23 13.96 -17.38
CA ASP A 16 -22.37 13.98 -18.32
C ASP A 16 -23.34 12.82 -18.06
N ASN A 17 -22.80 11.64 -17.74
CA ASN A 17 -23.55 10.40 -17.52
C ASN A 17 -23.19 9.79 -16.15
N PRO A 18 -23.72 10.31 -15.05
CA PRO A 18 -23.40 9.85 -13.71
C PRO A 18 -23.75 8.38 -13.47
N ARG A 19 -22.80 7.64 -12.88
CA ARG A 19 -22.98 6.25 -12.45
C ARG A 19 -22.17 5.99 -11.18
N PRO A 20 -22.74 5.28 -10.19
CA PRO A 20 -22.06 5.07 -8.91
C PRO A 20 -20.67 4.48 -9.08
N GLY A 21 -19.69 5.10 -8.42
CA GLY A 21 -18.30 4.64 -8.43
C GLY A 21 -17.32 5.71 -7.97
N ILE A 22 -16.04 5.31 -7.90
CA ILE A 22 -15.00 6.20 -7.40
C ILE A 22 -14.74 7.40 -8.33
N VAL A 23 -14.88 7.21 -9.64
CA VAL A 23 -14.72 8.29 -10.62
C VAL A 23 -15.84 9.33 -10.46
N ASP A 24 -17.08 8.90 -10.28
CA ASP A 24 -18.23 9.80 -10.00
C ASP A 24 -18.04 10.53 -8.66
N ALA A 25 -17.60 9.82 -7.62
CA ALA A 25 -17.32 10.42 -6.31
C ALA A 25 -16.25 11.52 -6.40
N LEU A 26 -15.18 11.27 -7.15
CA LEU A 26 -14.11 12.26 -7.41
C LEU A 26 -14.61 13.42 -8.28
N ALA A 27 -15.39 13.15 -9.34
CA ALA A 27 -15.94 14.18 -10.21
C ALA A 27 -16.87 15.17 -9.47
N ARG A 28 -17.45 14.73 -8.36
CA ARG A 28 -18.31 15.53 -7.48
C ARG A 28 -17.62 16.04 -6.22
N LEU A 29 -16.33 15.74 -6.05
CA LEU A 29 -15.58 16.17 -4.87
C LEU A 29 -15.66 17.69 -4.69
N ARG A 30 -15.82 18.11 -3.45
CA ARG A 30 -15.70 19.50 -3.02
C ARG A 30 -14.76 19.56 -1.83
N ILE A 31 -13.80 20.49 -1.90
CA ILE A 31 -12.90 20.82 -0.80
C ILE A 31 -13.21 22.25 -0.42
N ASP A 32 -13.62 22.46 0.84
CA ASP A 32 -14.08 23.77 1.34
C ASP A 32 -15.20 24.42 0.48
N GLY A 33 -16.03 23.56 -0.12
CA GLY A 33 -17.17 23.98 -0.98
C GLY A 33 -16.84 24.16 -2.45
N GLU A 34 -15.57 24.13 -2.83
CA GLU A 34 -15.09 24.30 -4.22
C GLU A 34 -14.69 22.98 -4.89
N ALA A 35 -14.88 22.90 -6.21
CA ALA A 35 -14.41 21.77 -6.99
C ALA A 35 -12.89 21.88 -7.21
N PRO A 36 -12.12 20.83 -6.91
CA PRO A 36 -10.70 20.81 -7.29
C PRO A 36 -10.53 20.94 -8.82
N PRO A 37 -9.41 21.51 -9.28
CA PRO A 37 -9.07 21.55 -10.70
C PRO A 37 -9.01 20.12 -11.30
N ASP A 38 -9.38 19.98 -12.58
CA ASP A 38 -9.39 18.67 -13.24
C ASP A 38 -8.03 17.98 -13.22
N ILE A 39 -6.94 18.74 -13.27
CA ILE A 39 -5.58 18.17 -13.20
C ILE A 39 -5.31 17.47 -11.85
N GLU A 40 -5.85 17.98 -10.76
CA GLU A 40 -5.75 17.34 -9.44
C GLU A 40 -6.60 16.07 -9.37
N LEU A 41 -7.81 16.09 -9.92
CA LEU A 41 -8.68 14.92 -9.99
C LEU A 41 -8.06 13.81 -10.85
N ILE A 42 -7.42 14.17 -11.97
CA ILE A 42 -6.66 13.23 -12.81
C ILE A 42 -5.47 12.66 -12.03
N GLY A 43 -4.76 13.50 -11.27
CA GLY A 43 -3.69 13.08 -10.37
C GLY A 43 -4.15 12.06 -9.35
N MET A 44 -5.30 12.29 -8.71
CA MET A 44 -5.91 11.37 -7.75
C MET A 44 -6.31 10.03 -8.41
N LEU A 45 -6.91 10.07 -9.59
CA LEU A 45 -7.26 8.87 -10.35
C LEU A 45 -6.02 8.06 -10.74
N ASN A 46 -4.98 8.73 -11.21
CA ASN A 46 -3.71 8.10 -11.56
C ASN A 46 -3.05 7.43 -10.34
N LEU A 47 -3.09 8.10 -9.18
CA LEU A 47 -2.58 7.56 -7.93
C LEU A 47 -3.36 6.32 -7.47
N LEU A 48 -4.68 6.32 -7.63
CA LEU A 48 -5.52 5.16 -7.28
C LEU A 48 -5.20 3.94 -8.16
N ILE A 49 -4.99 4.16 -9.46
CA ILE A 49 -4.64 3.08 -10.40
C ILE A 49 -3.24 2.53 -10.06
N GLY A 50 -2.23 3.39 -10.03
CA GLY A 50 -0.85 2.98 -9.77
C GLY A 50 -0.68 2.33 -8.40
N GLY A 51 -1.23 2.96 -7.36
CA GLY A 51 -1.13 2.45 -5.99
C GLY A 51 -1.86 1.13 -5.76
N GLY A 52 -2.97 0.90 -6.48
CA GLY A 52 -3.79 -0.31 -6.32
C GLY A 52 -3.32 -1.49 -7.17
N PHE A 53 -2.68 -1.24 -8.30
CA PHE A 53 -2.31 -2.28 -9.25
C PHE A 53 -0.97 -2.94 -8.89
N ASP A 54 0.11 -2.19 -8.88
CA ASP A 54 1.47 -2.75 -8.78
C ASP A 54 1.73 -3.40 -7.42
N THR A 55 1.39 -2.72 -6.34
CA THR A 55 1.72 -3.19 -4.98
C THR A 55 0.96 -4.46 -4.60
N THR A 56 -0.32 -4.55 -4.93
CA THR A 56 -1.14 -5.73 -4.63
C THR A 56 -0.74 -6.92 -5.50
N THR A 57 -0.39 -6.68 -6.76
CA THR A 57 0.11 -7.71 -7.68
C THR A 57 1.45 -8.25 -7.19
N ALA A 58 2.40 -7.39 -6.85
CA ALA A 58 3.71 -7.79 -6.32
C ALA A 58 3.58 -8.61 -5.03
N LEU A 59 2.75 -8.15 -4.07
CA LEU A 59 2.49 -8.90 -2.84
C LEU A 59 1.96 -10.30 -3.13
N THR A 60 0.99 -10.39 -4.04
CA THR A 60 0.37 -11.68 -4.38
C THR A 60 1.37 -12.61 -5.05
N ALA A 61 2.14 -12.11 -6.02
CA ALA A 61 3.16 -12.90 -6.72
C ALA A 61 4.19 -13.47 -5.74
N HIS A 62 4.76 -12.64 -4.87
CA HIS A 62 5.76 -13.08 -3.89
C HIS A 62 5.18 -14.04 -2.85
N ALA A 63 3.94 -13.83 -2.39
CA ALA A 63 3.30 -14.74 -1.45
C ALA A 63 3.03 -16.11 -2.08
N LEU A 64 2.58 -16.16 -3.33
CA LEU A 64 2.36 -17.41 -4.06
C LEU A 64 3.66 -18.13 -4.38
N GLU A 65 4.72 -17.40 -4.76
CA GLU A 65 6.06 -17.94 -4.93
C GLU A 65 6.55 -18.59 -3.64
N TRP A 66 6.51 -17.86 -2.53
CA TRP A 66 6.92 -18.38 -1.23
C TRP A 66 6.11 -19.62 -0.81
N LEU A 67 4.78 -19.60 -0.99
CA LEU A 67 3.92 -20.76 -0.70
C LEU A 67 4.20 -21.95 -1.61
N SER A 68 4.70 -21.73 -2.83
CA SER A 68 5.11 -22.82 -3.72
C SER A 68 6.37 -23.52 -3.24
N GLU A 69 7.27 -22.77 -2.62
CA GLU A 69 8.53 -23.26 -2.03
C GLU A 69 8.35 -23.85 -0.63
N HIS A 70 7.21 -23.56 0.04
CA HIS A 70 6.90 -24.00 1.39
C HIS A 70 5.58 -24.80 1.45
N PRO A 71 5.53 -26.03 0.89
CA PRO A 71 4.30 -26.82 0.73
C PRO A 71 3.62 -27.17 2.05
N ASP A 72 4.39 -27.32 3.13
CA ASP A 72 3.82 -27.60 4.45
C ASP A 72 3.05 -26.39 5.01
N GLU A 73 3.61 -25.19 4.87
CA GLU A 73 2.95 -23.95 5.29
C GLU A 73 1.75 -23.62 4.38
N ARG A 74 1.83 -23.91 3.10
CA ARG A 74 0.68 -23.81 2.19
C ARG A 74 -0.46 -24.72 2.62
N THR A 75 -0.14 -25.97 2.96
CA THR A 75 -1.12 -26.95 3.45
C THR A 75 -1.71 -26.51 4.79
N ARG A 76 -0.87 -26.00 5.70
CA ARG A 76 -1.29 -25.43 6.99
C ARG A 76 -2.24 -24.26 6.80
N LEU A 77 -1.89 -23.28 5.95
CA LEU A 77 -2.72 -22.12 5.66
C LEU A 77 -4.09 -22.53 5.08
N SER A 78 -4.12 -23.50 4.18
CA SER A 78 -5.36 -24.03 3.61
C SER A 78 -6.24 -24.71 4.67
N ARG A 79 -5.65 -25.56 5.51
CA ARG A 79 -6.37 -26.30 6.55
C ARG A 79 -6.90 -25.40 7.68
N GLU A 80 -6.10 -24.43 8.10
CA GLU A 80 -6.37 -23.53 9.22
C GLU A 80 -6.83 -22.14 8.77
N ARG A 81 -7.36 -22.03 7.54
CA ARG A 81 -7.69 -20.78 6.87
C ARG A 81 -8.50 -19.80 7.74
N ALA A 82 -9.47 -20.29 8.50
CA ALA A 82 -10.33 -19.44 9.32
C ALA A 82 -9.56 -18.64 10.38
N THR A 83 -8.45 -19.18 10.87
CA THR A 83 -7.62 -18.57 11.91
C THR A 83 -6.34 -17.95 11.38
N LEU A 84 -5.77 -18.51 10.31
CA LEU A 84 -4.47 -18.09 9.78
C LEU A 84 -4.55 -17.03 8.67
N LEU A 85 -5.63 -16.92 7.91
CA LEU A 85 -5.68 -16.03 6.76
C LEU A 85 -5.38 -14.56 7.11
N ASN A 86 -5.91 -14.08 8.23
CA ASN A 86 -5.66 -12.72 8.68
C ASN A 86 -4.21 -12.50 9.15
N PRO A 87 -3.65 -13.25 10.10
CA PRO A 87 -2.27 -13.05 10.51
C PRO A 87 -1.27 -13.33 9.37
N ALA A 88 -1.49 -14.32 8.52
CA ALA A 88 -0.66 -14.57 7.34
C ALA A 88 -0.68 -13.40 6.35
N THR A 89 -1.83 -12.74 6.15
CA THR A 89 -1.92 -11.53 5.33
C THR A 89 -1.01 -10.42 5.86
N GLU A 90 -1.07 -10.14 7.17
CA GLU A 90 -0.20 -9.11 7.77
C GLU A 90 1.27 -9.53 7.73
N GLU A 91 1.58 -10.82 7.85
CA GLU A 91 2.95 -11.33 7.78
C GLU A 91 3.53 -11.22 6.35
N PHE A 92 2.77 -11.56 5.33
CA PHE A 92 3.21 -11.36 3.94
C PHE A 92 3.40 -9.87 3.62
N LEU A 93 2.52 -8.99 4.12
CA LEU A 93 2.69 -7.55 4.02
C LEU A 93 3.99 -7.08 4.70
N ARG A 94 4.26 -7.54 5.93
CA ARG A 94 5.50 -7.23 6.65
C ARG A 94 6.72 -7.70 5.87
N PHE A 95 6.73 -8.98 5.51
CA PHE A 95 7.92 -9.64 4.97
C PHE A 95 8.27 -9.13 3.57
N PHE A 96 7.31 -9.02 2.67
CA PHE A 96 7.57 -8.60 1.29
C PHE A 96 7.59 -7.08 1.11
N THR A 97 6.88 -6.33 1.96
CA THR A 97 6.85 -4.87 1.93
C THR A 97 6.78 -4.32 0.50
N PRO A 98 5.65 -4.48 -0.24
CA PRO A 98 5.58 -4.19 -1.69
C PRO A 98 5.97 -2.76 -2.07
N ALA A 99 5.75 -1.80 -1.17
CA ALA A 99 6.30 -0.45 -1.25
C ALA A 99 7.45 -0.35 -0.24
N PRO A 100 8.73 -0.44 -0.67
CA PRO A 100 9.86 -0.60 0.25
C PRO A 100 10.18 0.65 1.07
N GLY A 101 9.66 1.80 0.69
CA GLY A 101 9.87 3.06 1.41
C GLY A 101 9.33 4.26 0.65
N ASP A 102 9.47 5.42 1.28
CA ASP A 102 9.06 6.72 0.75
C ASP A 102 10.14 7.78 0.93
N GLY A 103 10.26 8.69 -0.05
CA GLY A 103 11.12 9.86 0.04
C GLY A 103 10.47 10.99 0.85
N ARG A 104 11.32 11.76 1.53
CA ARG A 104 10.97 13.07 2.10
C ARG A 104 12.01 14.09 1.70
N THR A 105 11.58 15.33 1.53
CA THR A 105 12.49 16.46 1.39
C THR A 105 12.50 17.23 2.70
N ILE A 106 13.67 17.52 3.22
CA ILE A 106 13.84 18.30 4.46
C ILE A 106 13.39 19.73 4.16
N SER A 107 12.43 20.24 4.94
CA SER A 107 11.83 21.57 4.74
C SER A 107 12.59 22.69 5.44
N GLU A 108 13.40 22.36 6.43
CA GLU A 108 14.25 23.30 7.19
C GLU A 108 15.40 22.54 7.84
N ASP A 109 16.50 23.23 8.13
CA ASP A 109 17.64 22.61 8.83
C ASP A 109 17.20 22.00 10.15
N MET A 110 17.53 20.72 10.37
CA MET A 110 17.13 20.00 11.58
C MET A 110 18.19 18.97 12.01
N GLU A 111 18.06 18.49 13.23
CA GLU A 111 18.83 17.34 13.72
C GLU A 111 17.88 16.15 13.96
N LEU A 112 18.27 14.99 13.47
CA LEU A 112 17.56 13.74 13.69
C LEU A 112 18.56 12.70 14.20
N ASP A 113 18.39 12.28 15.45
CA ASP A 113 19.19 11.22 16.11
C ASP A 113 20.71 11.51 16.05
N GLY A 114 21.10 12.79 16.24
CA GLY A 114 22.50 13.26 16.19
C GLY A 114 23.05 13.48 14.78
N VAL A 115 22.22 13.32 13.73
CA VAL A 115 22.57 13.61 12.33
C VAL A 115 21.98 14.95 11.93
N SER A 116 22.83 15.90 11.51
CA SER A 116 22.38 17.17 10.98
C SER A 116 21.86 17.00 9.55
N LEU A 117 20.64 17.44 9.32
CA LEU A 117 19.97 17.41 8.01
C LEU A 117 19.72 18.86 7.58
N ARG A 118 19.96 19.14 6.31
CA ARG A 118 19.80 20.50 5.75
C ARG A 118 18.54 20.61 4.90
N GLU A 119 17.99 21.80 4.84
CA GLU A 119 16.90 22.12 3.94
C GLU A 119 17.23 21.68 2.50
N GLY A 120 16.27 21.03 1.83
CA GLY A 120 16.38 20.51 0.47
C GLY A 120 17.01 19.12 0.35
N GLU A 121 17.65 18.60 1.39
CA GLU A 121 18.18 17.22 1.39
C GLU A 121 17.06 16.18 1.28
N ARG A 122 17.40 15.00 0.72
CA ARG A 122 16.49 13.88 0.54
C ARG A 122 16.70 12.83 1.63
N LEU A 123 15.63 12.52 2.35
CA LEU A 123 15.55 11.45 3.34
C LEU A 123 14.75 10.28 2.77
N TRP A 124 15.23 9.06 2.96
CA TRP A 124 14.50 7.84 2.61
C TRP A 124 13.96 7.16 3.87
N LEU A 125 12.64 7.03 3.96
CA LEU A 125 11.96 6.25 5.00
C LEU A 125 11.84 4.81 4.53
N SER A 126 12.73 3.93 5.01
CA SER A 126 12.74 2.53 4.59
C SER A 126 11.76 1.69 5.40
N TRP A 127 10.58 1.46 4.86
CA TRP A 127 9.58 0.54 5.46
C TRP A 127 10.09 -0.90 5.49
N ALA A 128 10.81 -1.31 4.45
CA ALA A 128 11.38 -2.65 4.36
C ALA A 128 12.38 -2.93 5.49
N MET A 129 13.25 -1.98 5.81
CA MET A 129 14.18 -2.11 6.94
C MET A 129 13.44 -2.09 8.29
N ALA A 130 12.47 -1.18 8.45
CA ALA A 130 11.69 -1.10 9.68
C ALA A 130 10.90 -2.39 9.94
N ASN A 131 10.40 -3.04 8.89
CA ASN A 131 9.68 -4.33 8.97
C ASN A 131 10.61 -5.53 9.26
N ARG A 132 11.92 -5.34 9.19
CA ARG A 132 12.96 -6.34 9.50
C ARG A 132 13.77 -5.98 10.75
N ASP A 133 13.37 -4.95 11.51
CA ASP A 133 14.08 -4.54 12.72
C ASP A 133 13.95 -5.62 13.81
N PRO A 134 15.06 -6.28 14.25
CA PRO A 134 15.02 -7.32 15.29
C PRO A 134 14.62 -6.78 16.66
N LYS A 135 14.62 -5.47 16.87
CA LYS A 135 14.11 -4.85 18.10
C LYS A 135 12.58 -4.85 18.15
N LEU A 136 11.92 -4.94 17.00
CA LEU A 136 10.47 -4.89 16.87
C LEU A 136 9.86 -6.26 16.52
N PHE A 137 10.61 -7.08 15.77
CA PHE A 137 10.15 -8.37 15.27
C PHE A 137 11.14 -9.47 15.63
N GLU A 138 10.70 -10.43 16.41
CA GLU A 138 11.46 -11.65 16.66
C GLU A 138 11.59 -12.42 15.34
N ASP A 139 12.80 -12.92 15.05
CA ASP A 139 13.10 -13.66 13.81
C ASP A 139 12.58 -12.94 12.54
N PRO A 140 13.07 -11.70 12.28
CA PRO A 140 12.46 -10.81 11.28
C PRO A 140 12.66 -11.28 9.84
N ASP A 141 13.67 -12.12 9.59
CA ASP A 141 14.04 -12.60 8.25
C ASP A 141 13.32 -13.88 7.83
N ASN A 142 12.42 -14.37 8.67
CA ASN A 142 11.57 -15.51 8.34
C ASN A 142 10.08 -15.11 8.29
N VAL A 143 9.32 -15.78 7.42
CA VAL A 143 7.86 -15.68 7.38
C VAL A 143 7.29 -16.58 8.46
N ILE A 144 6.49 -16.01 9.35
CA ILE A 144 5.77 -16.73 10.43
C ILE A 144 4.28 -16.42 10.28
N LEU A 145 3.53 -17.35 9.66
CA LEU A 145 2.13 -17.12 9.25
C LEU A 145 1.19 -16.70 10.38
N ASP A 146 1.50 -17.06 11.62
CA ASP A 146 0.73 -16.75 12.83
C ASP A 146 1.44 -15.77 13.77
N ARG A 147 2.37 -14.96 13.24
CA ARG A 147 3.13 -13.95 14.00
C ARG A 147 2.21 -13.09 14.85
N LYS A 148 2.51 -13.01 16.13
CA LYS A 148 1.79 -12.15 17.08
C LYS A 148 2.37 -10.72 17.08
N GLY A 149 1.52 -9.73 17.36
CA GLY A 149 1.97 -8.35 17.52
C GLY A 149 2.54 -7.72 16.24
N ASN A 150 2.08 -8.15 15.08
CA ASN A 150 2.59 -7.76 13.75
C ASN A 150 2.18 -6.32 13.37
N ARG A 151 2.85 -5.33 13.99
CA ARG A 151 2.64 -3.89 13.72
C ARG A 151 3.60 -3.41 12.64
N HIS A 152 3.44 -3.92 11.42
CA HIS A 152 4.30 -3.57 10.28
C HIS A 152 4.01 -2.17 9.71
N PHE A 153 4.98 -1.63 8.96
CA PHE A 153 4.96 -0.31 8.35
C PHE A 153 4.66 -0.31 6.84
N SER A 154 4.23 -1.44 6.26
CA SER A 154 4.04 -1.60 4.80
C SER A 154 2.97 -0.67 4.20
N PHE A 155 2.14 -0.07 5.02
CA PHE A 155 1.16 0.94 4.61
C PHE A 155 1.55 2.37 5.02
N GLY A 156 2.79 2.59 5.45
CA GLY A 156 3.24 3.85 5.99
C GLY A 156 2.52 4.25 7.28
N LEU A 157 2.78 5.46 7.74
CA LEU A 157 2.24 6.04 8.98
C LEU A 157 1.82 7.51 8.78
N GLY A 158 1.09 8.03 9.78
CA GLY A 158 0.69 9.43 9.85
C GLY A 158 -0.34 9.82 8.79
N VAL A 159 -0.30 11.07 8.35
CA VAL A 159 -1.26 11.65 7.40
C VAL A 159 -1.18 11.04 6.01
N HIS A 160 -0.04 10.46 5.66
CA HIS A 160 0.20 9.78 4.38
C HIS A 160 -0.02 8.26 4.45
N ARG A 161 -0.58 7.74 5.54
CA ARG A 161 -0.89 6.31 5.62
C ARG A 161 -1.78 5.89 4.45
N CYS A 162 -1.46 4.75 3.85
CA CYS A 162 -2.15 4.21 2.68
C CYS A 162 -3.69 4.21 2.86
N ALA A 163 -4.38 4.98 2.02
CA ALA A 163 -5.85 5.05 2.02
C ALA A 163 -6.48 3.72 1.57
N GLY A 164 -5.80 2.98 0.66
CA GLY A 164 -6.25 1.70 0.12
C GLY A 164 -5.97 0.49 0.99
N SER A 165 -5.41 0.65 2.20
CA SER A 165 -4.93 -0.45 3.04
C SER A 165 -5.97 -1.54 3.33
N ASN A 166 -7.25 -1.20 3.46
CA ASN A 166 -8.33 -2.15 3.69
C ASN A 166 -8.72 -2.88 2.40
N VAL A 167 -8.75 -2.17 1.28
CA VAL A 167 -9.02 -2.75 -0.04
C VAL A 167 -7.91 -3.74 -0.41
N ALA A 168 -6.64 -3.35 -0.26
CA ALA A 168 -5.49 -4.21 -0.51
C ALA A 168 -5.55 -5.53 0.26
N ARG A 169 -5.87 -5.48 1.56
CA ARG A 169 -6.05 -6.68 2.40
C ARG A 169 -7.18 -7.57 1.90
N THR A 170 -8.29 -6.97 1.49
CA THR A 170 -9.46 -7.71 1.00
C THR A 170 -9.16 -8.42 -0.31
N VAL A 171 -8.56 -7.70 -1.26
CA VAL A 171 -8.17 -8.23 -2.57
C VAL A 171 -7.11 -9.33 -2.40
N PHE A 172 -6.07 -9.08 -1.62
CA PHE A 172 -5.02 -10.06 -1.36
C PHE A 172 -5.57 -11.36 -0.73
N LYS A 173 -6.44 -11.25 0.28
CA LYS A 173 -7.09 -12.42 0.87
C LYS A 173 -7.96 -13.18 -0.13
N ALA A 174 -8.67 -12.48 -0.99
CA ALA A 174 -9.45 -13.12 -2.05
C ALA A 174 -8.55 -13.89 -3.02
N MET A 175 -7.43 -13.31 -3.44
CA MET A 175 -6.45 -13.96 -4.31
C MET A 175 -5.80 -15.19 -3.68
N LEU A 176 -5.47 -15.14 -2.38
CA LEU A 176 -4.91 -16.30 -1.66
C LEU A 176 -5.91 -17.46 -1.48
N THR A 177 -7.18 -17.22 -1.70
CA THR A 177 -8.25 -18.19 -1.43
C THR A 177 -8.98 -18.68 -2.67
N ALA A 178 -8.62 -18.13 -3.84
CA ALA A 178 -9.12 -18.58 -5.14
C ALA A 178 -8.40 -19.85 -5.58
#